data_9888bd206a8c5613c4e559ed96b4b73c
#
_entry.id   9888bd206a8c5613c4e559ed96b4b73c
#
_cell.length_a   1.000
_cell.length_b   1.000
_cell.length_c   1.000
_cell.angle_alpha   90.00
_cell.angle_beta   90.00
_cell.angle_gamma   90.00
#
_symmetry.space_group_name_H-M   'P 1'
#
loop_
_entity.id
_entity.type
_entity.pdbx_description
1 polymer ?
#
loop_
_entity_poly.entity_id
_entity_poly.type
_entity_poly.pdbx_seq_one_letter_code
_entity_poly.pdbx_strand_id
1 'polypeptide(L)'
;MLRRIVARSVATRGLVIAAGVVGLAVLALILATGVFESAKGAQAGTTQTYLVLYKQQSVPADAASAIQRAGGTVIYSYDAIGVAIAQSASASFQAKMMADKKVEGVSSTAGFGVQLKDEMVVADASAIASSVSASWGDPLSNMQWDMRQIHVPEAHEITGGSRSIVVGDIDTGLDYTHPDLAANVDFANSVSCVGGVPNTAPAAWNDDNGHGTHTAGTIAAAANGIGIVGVAPNVKIAGIKAGNADGYFFPEAVVCAFMWAANRGIDVTNNSYFADPWLFNCRNDAEQRAIWKAEQRAIRYAMQQGVVVVAAEGNENIDLSKKNIDTISPDTDPNPTPREVTNACVVIPVEIPGVIGVTANGYQLQKSYYSSYGVGVTQVVAPGGDRRFQVPPVIDNGRVLSTFPGGVWAWAQGTSMASPHVAGVAALVMSQFGKMPQGAVQAMITSTADPMACPANPFNPGPPFIFEATCTGGPSYNSFYGHGQVNALNAVTHSP
;
A
#
# COMPACT_ATOMS: atom_id res chain seq x y z
N MET A 1 44.94 -45.49 13.94
CA MET A 1 45.28 -46.12 12.67
C MET A 1 44.89 -45.14 11.57
N LEU A 2 45.80 -44.28 11.16
CA LEU A 2 46.71 -44.32 10.02
C LEU A 2 46.05 -44.91 8.74
N ARG A 3 45.82 -44.12 7.70
CA ARG A 3 46.78 -43.74 6.70
C ARG A 3 46.26 -42.65 5.73
N ARG A 4 47.13 -41.71 5.54
CA ARG A 4 47.24 -40.77 4.41
C ARG A 4 47.53 -41.53 3.10
N ILE A 5 47.14 -40.96 1.95
CA ILE A 5 47.99 -40.91 0.72
C ILE A 5 47.65 -39.63 -0.03
N VAL A 6 48.67 -39.01 -0.44
CA VAL A 6 49.12 -37.79 -1.03
C VAL A 6 49.54 -38.04 -2.53
N ALA A 7 49.53 -36.97 -3.26
CA ALA A 7 50.34 -36.65 -4.46
C ALA A 7 49.77 -37.05 -5.85
N ARG A 8 50.00 -36.39 -6.97
CA ARG A 8 50.87 -35.30 -7.44
C ARG A 8 50.40 -34.89 -8.83
N SER A 9 50.34 -33.63 -9.14
CA SER A 9 50.96 -32.79 -10.17
C SER A 9 51.57 -33.47 -11.38
N VAL A 10 51.30 -32.95 -12.59
CA VAL A 10 52.27 -32.62 -13.64
C VAL A 10 51.73 -31.54 -14.58
N ALA A 11 52.53 -30.51 -14.81
CA ALA A 11 52.37 -29.45 -15.77
C ALA A 11 53.08 -29.84 -17.11
N THR A 12 52.59 -29.33 -18.22
CA THR A 12 53.46 -29.12 -19.38
C THR A 12 53.07 -27.89 -20.20
N ARG A 13 54.08 -27.16 -20.55
CA ARG A 13 54.15 -25.89 -21.29
C ARG A 13 53.93 -26.12 -22.79
N GLY A 14 53.48 -25.10 -23.47
CA GLY A 14 53.56 -24.99 -24.92
C GLY A 14 53.43 -23.53 -25.35
N LEU A 15 54.56 -22.92 -25.63
CA LEU A 15 54.79 -21.56 -26.13
C LEU A 15 54.85 -21.59 -27.66
N VAL A 16 54.16 -20.74 -28.41
CA VAL A 16 54.58 -20.28 -29.74
C VAL A 16 54.16 -18.83 -29.98
N ILE A 17 55.17 -18.08 -30.48
CA ILE A 17 55.25 -16.66 -30.80
C ILE A 17 54.93 -16.45 -32.29
N ALA A 18 54.29 -15.29 -32.62
CA ALA A 18 54.65 -14.41 -33.78
C ALA A 18 53.54 -13.35 -33.92
N ALA A 19 53.74 -12.10 -33.70
CA ALA A 19 54.41 -11.02 -34.39
C ALA A 19 53.64 -10.48 -35.61
N GLY A 20 53.33 -9.19 -35.55
CA GLY A 20 53.17 -8.41 -36.75
C GLY A 20 52.19 -7.23 -36.75
N VAL A 21 52.70 -6.05 -36.51
CA VAL A 21 52.63 -4.76 -37.26
C VAL A 21 51.45 -3.81 -36.98
N VAL A 22 51.74 -2.80 -36.20
CA VAL A 22 51.66 -1.32 -36.32
C VAL A 22 50.63 -0.71 -37.27
N GLY A 23 49.76 0.12 -36.67
CA GLY A 23 49.00 1.16 -37.36
C GLY A 23 48.59 2.26 -36.38
N LEU A 24 49.41 3.31 -36.27
CA LEU A 24 49.11 4.56 -35.58
C LEU A 24 48.01 5.32 -36.34
N ALA A 25 46.96 5.74 -35.66
CA ALA A 25 46.13 6.86 -36.06
C ALA A 25 45.73 7.69 -34.86
N VAL A 26 46.09 8.90 -34.94
CA VAL A 26 46.08 10.09 -34.11
C VAL A 26 44.80 10.29 -33.29
N LEU A 27 44.99 10.50 -32.01
CA LEU A 27 44.06 10.94 -30.98
C LEU A 27 43.72 12.42 -31.21
N ALA A 28 42.45 12.74 -31.40
CA ALA A 28 41.91 14.10 -31.24
C ALA A 28 41.03 14.13 -30.02
N LEU A 29 41.54 14.73 -28.95
CA LEU A 29 40.86 14.99 -27.70
C LEU A 29 39.90 16.18 -27.89
N ILE A 30 38.61 15.94 -27.89
CA ILE A 30 37.59 17.00 -27.71
C ILE A 30 36.89 16.73 -26.37
N LEU A 31 37.28 17.49 -25.37
CA LEU A 31 36.55 17.65 -24.14
C LEU A 31 35.29 18.47 -24.46
N ALA A 32 34.18 17.81 -24.66
CA ALA A 32 32.86 18.43 -24.59
C ALA A 32 32.22 18.01 -23.25
N THR A 33 32.12 18.97 -22.35
CA THR A 33 31.29 18.87 -21.16
C THR A 33 29.82 18.79 -21.60
N GLY A 34 29.38 17.57 -21.89
CA GLY A 34 27.96 17.28 -22.12
C GLY A 34 27.35 16.83 -20.82
N VAL A 35 26.49 17.67 -20.28
CA VAL A 35 25.49 17.25 -19.30
C VAL A 35 24.67 16.14 -19.96
N PHE A 36 24.87 14.90 -19.54
CA PHE A 36 23.96 13.81 -19.90
C PHE A 36 22.70 13.98 -19.09
N GLU A 37 21.77 14.80 -19.58
CA GLU A 37 20.36 14.56 -19.31
C GLU A 37 20.03 13.18 -19.87
N SER A 38 19.78 12.25 -18.97
CA SER A 38 19.20 10.96 -19.29
C SER A 38 17.75 11.19 -19.74
N ALA A 39 17.57 11.61 -20.99
CA ALA A 39 16.28 11.52 -21.64
C ALA A 39 15.97 10.03 -21.76
N LYS A 40 15.07 9.50 -20.92
CA LYS A 40 14.41 8.21 -21.14
C LYS A 40 13.72 8.31 -22.50
N GLY A 41 14.36 7.81 -23.54
CA GLY A 41 13.79 7.73 -24.88
C GLY A 41 12.56 6.84 -24.82
N ALA A 42 11.38 7.43 -24.93
CA ALA A 42 10.16 6.68 -25.21
C ALA A 42 10.41 5.85 -26.47
N GLN A 43 10.26 4.55 -26.37
CA GLN A 43 10.41 3.64 -27.50
C GLN A 43 9.33 4.04 -28.53
N ALA A 44 9.74 4.50 -29.71
CA ALA A 44 8.82 4.98 -30.73
C ALA A 44 7.86 3.83 -31.12
N GLY A 45 6.56 4.04 -30.87
CA GLY A 45 5.49 3.13 -31.26
C GLY A 45 4.74 2.43 -30.12
N THR A 46 5.19 2.51 -28.87
CA THR A 46 4.43 1.95 -27.75
C THR A 46 3.44 2.97 -27.21
N THR A 47 2.13 2.62 -27.18
CA THR A 47 1.09 3.45 -26.57
C THR A 47 1.33 3.52 -25.06
N GLN A 48 1.40 4.72 -24.52
CA GLN A 48 1.55 4.99 -23.09
C GLN A 48 0.30 5.64 -22.52
N THR A 49 0.03 5.37 -21.24
CA THR A 49 -1.02 6.05 -20.48
C THR A 49 -0.44 7.29 -19.82
N TYR A 50 -1.22 8.37 -19.83
CA TYR A 50 -0.86 9.67 -19.28
C TYR A 50 -1.96 10.17 -18.36
N LEU A 51 -1.56 10.74 -17.23
CA LEU A 51 -2.39 11.55 -16.36
C LEU A 51 -2.22 13.00 -16.78
N VAL A 52 -3.33 13.67 -17.17
CA VAL A 52 -3.38 15.09 -17.52
C VAL A 52 -4.11 15.83 -16.41
N LEU A 53 -3.38 16.67 -15.70
CA LEU A 53 -3.89 17.52 -14.61
C LEU A 53 -4.19 18.92 -15.13
N TYR A 54 -5.42 19.40 -14.95
CA TYR A 54 -5.80 20.75 -15.28
C TYR A 54 -5.67 21.72 -14.09
N LYS A 55 -5.38 23.00 -14.38
CA LYS A 55 -5.24 24.05 -13.34
C LYS A 55 -6.53 24.24 -12.54
N GLN A 56 -7.67 24.19 -13.22
CA GLN A 56 -8.97 24.20 -12.57
C GLN A 56 -9.32 22.80 -12.06
N GLN A 57 -10.13 22.72 -11.00
CA GLN A 57 -10.68 21.47 -10.51
C GLN A 57 -11.88 21.02 -11.37
N SER A 58 -11.74 21.13 -12.68
CA SER A 58 -12.68 20.67 -13.67
C SER A 58 -11.96 20.42 -14.98
N VAL A 59 -12.38 19.40 -15.72
CA VAL A 59 -11.84 19.11 -17.05
C VAL A 59 -12.47 20.10 -18.04
N PRO A 60 -11.66 20.83 -18.83
CA PRO A 60 -12.19 21.77 -19.81
C PRO A 60 -13.03 21.08 -20.88
N ALA A 61 -14.09 21.74 -21.35
CA ALA A 61 -15.00 21.19 -22.38
C ALA A 61 -14.28 20.84 -23.70
N ASP A 62 -13.17 21.51 -24.02
CA ASP A 62 -12.33 21.24 -25.19
C ASP A 62 -11.16 20.28 -24.93
N ALA A 63 -11.09 19.65 -23.74
CA ALA A 63 -10.00 18.77 -23.35
C ALA A 63 -9.78 17.63 -24.36
N ALA A 64 -10.85 16.96 -24.79
CA ALA A 64 -10.76 15.87 -25.77
C ALA A 64 -10.11 16.33 -27.08
N SER A 65 -10.52 17.50 -27.59
CA SER A 65 -9.94 18.09 -28.81
C SER A 65 -8.48 18.51 -28.60
N ALA A 66 -8.12 19.02 -27.44
CA ALA A 66 -6.75 19.40 -27.12
C ALA A 66 -5.83 18.15 -27.05
N ILE A 67 -6.27 17.10 -26.37
CA ILE A 67 -5.57 15.80 -26.28
C ILE A 67 -5.41 15.20 -27.68
N GLN A 68 -6.44 15.23 -28.51
CA GLN A 68 -6.39 14.73 -29.89
C GLN A 68 -5.37 15.52 -30.74
N ARG A 69 -5.36 16.85 -30.67
CA ARG A 69 -4.36 17.68 -31.38
C ARG A 69 -2.94 17.41 -30.90
N ALA A 70 -2.75 17.02 -29.64
CA ALA A 70 -1.46 16.62 -29.12
C ALA A 70 -1.01 15.21 -29.59
N GLY A 71 -1.92 14.43 -30.18
CA GLY A 71 -1.66 13.08 -30.68
C GLY A 71 -2.05 11.98 -29.70
N GLY A 72 -2.99 12.26 -28.81
CA GLY A 72 -3.54 11.31 -27.85
C GLY A 72 -5.05 11.09 -28.00
N THR A 73 -5.56 10.19 -27.17
CA THR A 73 -6.99 9.87 -27.03
C THR A 73 -7.36 9.91 -25.56
N VAL A 74 -8.47 10.56 -25.21
CA VAL A 74 -9.02 10.51 -23.85
C VAL A 74 -9.58 9.12 -23.59
N ILE A 75 -9.18 8.52 -22.48
CA ILE A 75 -9.68 7.23 -22.00
C ILE A 75 -10.80 7.47 -20.99
N TYR A 76 -10.57 8.38 -20.03
CA TYR A 76 -11.55 8.73 -19.02
C TYR A 76 -11.34 10.16 -18.50
N SER A 77 -12.40 10.78 -17.97
CA SER A 77 -12.36 12.11 -17.36
C SER A 77 -12.95 12.10 -15.96
N TYR A 78 -12.19 12.62 -15.02
CA TYR A 78 -12.58 12.85 -13.63
C TYR A 78 -12.86 14.35 -13.44
N ASP A 79 -14.02 14.78 -13.93
CA ASP A 79 -14.37 16.21 -14.05
C ASP A 79 -14.35 16.94 -12.71
N ALA A 80 -14.83 16.29 -11.64
CA ALA A 80 -14.90 16.89 -10.29
C ALA A 80 -13.53 17.27 -9.69
N ILE A 81 -12.44 16.72 -10.24
CA ILE A 81 -11.08 16.96 -9.74
C ILE A 81 -10.14 17.54 -10.82
N GLY A 82 -10.64 17.76 -12.04
CA GLY A 82 -9.85 18.32 -13.16
C GLY A 82 -8.72 17.40 -13.62
N VAL A 83 -8.98 16.08 -13.72
CA VAL A 83 -8.02 15.07 -14.18
C VAL A 83 -8.59 14.32 -15.37
N ALA A 84 -7.81 14.14 -16.43
CA ALA A 84 -8.12 13.25 -17.53
C ALA A 84 -7.04 12.17 -17.68
N ILE A 85 -7.47 10.95 -17.98
CA ILE A 85 -6.60 9.85 -18.38
C ILE A 85 -6.60 9.79 -19.91
N ALA A 86 -5.42 9.78 -20.49
CA ALA A 86 -5.23 9.77 -21.93
C ALA A 86 -4.22 8.69 -22.32
N GLN A 87 -4.32 8.23 -23.57
CA GLN A 87 -3.32 7.35 -24.18
C GLN A 87 -2.73 8.02 -25.41
N SER A 88 -1.42 7.82 -25.62
CA SER A 88 -0.71 8.32 -26.78
C SER A 88 0.52 7.47 -27.11
N ALA A 89 0.77 7.28 -28.40
CA ALA A 89 2.03 6.74 -28.93
C ALA A 89 3.00 7.86 -29.36
N SER A 90 2.61 9.13 -29.23
CA SER A 90 3.41 10.26 -29.65
C SER A 90 4.44 10.66 -28.61
N ALA A 91 5.70 10.57 -28.90
CA ALA A 91 6.79 11.01 -28.03
C ALA A 91 6.71 12.50 -27.65
N SER A 92 5.99 13.32 -28.44
CA SER A 92 5.77 14.75 -28.18
C SER A 92 4.47 15.06 -27.42
N PHE A 93 3.71 14.05 -27.02
CA PHE A 93 2.39 14.25 -26.40
C PHE A 93 2.47 15.11 -25.14
N GLN A 94 3.32 14.72 -24.19
CA GLN A 94 3.51 15.43 -22.93
C GLN A 94 3.91 16.89 -23.15
N ALA A 95 4.91 17.12 -24.01
CA ALA A 95 5.37 18.48 -24.31
C ALA A 95 4.27 19.36 -24.94
N LYS A 96 3.48 18.80 -25.86
CA LYS A 96 2.35 19.52 -26.50
C LYS A 96 1.24 19.82 -25.49
N MET A 97 0.92 18.87 -24.61
CA MET A 97 -0.09 19.10 -23.58
C MET A 97 0.36 20.14 -22.55
N MET A 98 1.66 20.12 -22.16
CA MET A 98 2.23 21.12 -21.25
C MET A 98 2.26 22.54 -21.85
N ALA A 99 2.21 22.68 -23.17
CA ALA A 99 2.09 23.98 -23.84
C ALA A 99 0.67 24.59 -23.75
N ASP A 100 -0.35 23.80 -23.41
CA ASP A 100 -1.71 24.30 -23.18
C ASP A 100 -1.76 25.04 -21.82
N LYS A 101 -2.16 26.32 -21.87
CA LYS A 101 -2.25 27.17 -20.67
C LYS A 101 -3.22 26.68 -19.59
N LYS A 102 -4.16 25.79 -19.93
CA LYS A 102 -5.13 25.19 -19.02
C LYS A 102 -4.53 24.00 -18.24
N VAL A 103 -3.49 23.38 -18.79
CA VAL A 103 -2.81 22.24 -18.18
C VAL A 103 -1.86 22.71 -17.09
N GLU A 104 -1.89 22.03 -15.95
CA GLU A 104 -0.99 22.24 -14.83
C GLU A 104 0.19 21.26 -14.85
N GLY A 105 -0.08 20.00 -15.22
CA GLY A 105 0.91 18.96 -15.29
C GLY A 105 0.46 17.79 -16.17
N VAL A 106 1.43 17.07 -16.69
CA VAL A 106 1.24 15.81 -17.42
C VAL A 106 2.32 14.84 -17.00
N SER A 107 1.93 13.64 -16.62
CA SER A 107 2.86 12.57 -16.30
C SER A 107 2.49 11.31 -17.06
N SER A 108 3.49 10.62 -17.61
CA SER A 108 3.30 9.24 -18.06
C SER A 108 3.18 8.34 -16.82
N THR A 109 2.27 7.37 -16.88
CA THR A 109 2.12 6.33 -15.84
C THR A 109 2.63 4.97 -16.33
N ALA A 110 3.07 4.89 -17.58
CA ALA A 110 3.56 3.66 -18.18
C ALA A 110 4.99 3.33 -17.73
N GLY A 111 5.21 2.09 -17.36
CA GLY A 111 6.52 1.59 -16.97
C GLY A 111 6.93 1.94 -15.53
N PHE A 112 5.98 2.28 -14.73
CA PHE A 112 6.13 2.63 -13.33
C PHE A 112 5.17 1.79 -12.49
N GLY A 113 5.66 1.15 -11.45
CA GLY A 113 4.85 0.41 -10.53
C GLY A 113 5.68 -0.16 -9.39
N VAL A 114 5.19 -0.14 -8.14
CA VAL A 114 5.81 -0.80 -6.99
C VAL A 114 5.10 -2.11 -6.73
N GLN A 115 5.89 -3.15 -6.61
CA GLN A 115 5.41 -4.45 -6.20
C GLN A 115 5.30 -4.48 -4.68
N LEU A 116 4.11 -4.80 -4.17
CA LEU A 116 3.95 -5.12 -2.77
C LEU A 116 4.87 -6.29 -2.39
N LYS A 117 5.78 -6.06 -1.46
CA LYS A 117 6.77 -7.05 -1.01
C LYS A 117 6.39 -7.64 0.35
N ASP A 118 5.11 -7.83 0.59
CA ASP A 118 4.67 -8.48 1.82
C ASP A 118 4.98 -9.98 1.76
N GLU A 119 5.55 -10.49 2.83
CA GLU A 119 5.91 -11.89 2.93
C GLU A 119 4.69 -12.72 3.34
N MET A 120 4.08 -13.41 2.38
CA MET A 120 2.91 -14.26 2.60
C MET A 120 3.28 -15.76 2.58
N VAL A 121 2.68 -16.53 3.47
CA VAL A 121 2.84 -17.99 3.57
C VAL A 121 1.46 -18.63 3.73
N VAL A 122 1.06 -19.47 2.80
CA VAL A 122 -0.22 -20.19 2.86
C VAL A 122 -0.26 -21.07 4.12
N ALA A 123 -1.33 -20.97 4.88
CA ALA A 123 -1.53 -21.70 6.12
C ALA A 123 -2.13 -23.08 5.84
N ASP A 124 -1.62 -24.13 6.49
CA ASP A 124 -2.28 -25.43 6.53
C ASP A 124 -3.44 -25.39 7.55
N ALA A 125 -4.59 -24.90 7.12
CA ALA A 125 -5.78 -24.77 7.97
C ALA A 125 -6.29 -26.10 8.52
N SER A 126 -6.05 -27.22 7.85
CA SER A 126 -6.49 -28.55 8.30
C SER A 126 -5.65 -29.08 9.44
N ALA A 127 -4.35 -28.85 9.42
CA ALA A 127 -3.46 -29.18 10.53
C ALA A 127 -3.74 -28.31 11.77
N ILE A 128 -4.17 -27.07 11.57
CA ILE A 128 -4.46 -26.08 12.60
C ILE A 128 -5.79 -26.38 13.29
N ALA A 129 -6.88 -26.58 12.55
CA ALA A 129 -8.23 -26.79 13.08
C ALA A 129 -8.36 -28.04 13.98
N SER A 130 -7.48 -29.03 13.81
CA SER A 130 -7.48 -30.24 14.62
C SER A 130 -6.81 -30.10 16.00
N SER A 131 -6.11 -29.01 16.25
CA SER A 131 -5.23 -28.88 17.42
C SER A 131 -5.75 -27.98 18.54
N VAL A 132 -6.74 -27.11 18.30
CA VAL A 132 -7.22 -26.12 19.28
C VAL A 132 -8.71 -25.81 19.14
N SER A 133 -9.48 -25.89 20.24
CA SER A 133 -10.85 -25.40 20.29
C SER A 133 -10.85 -23.87 20.31
N ALA A 134 -11.68 -23.25 19.49
CA ALA A 134 -11.85 -21.79 19.49
C ALA A 134 -12.36 -21.30 20.85
N SER A 135 -11.76 -20.26 21.38
CA SER A 135 -12.22 -19.60 22.61
C SER A 135 -13.24 -18.49 22.32
N TRP A 136 -13.28 -17.99 21.10
CA TRP A 136 -14.23 -16.99 20.58
C TRP A 136 -14.28 -17.13 19.04
N GLY A 137 -15.35 -16.62 18.43
CA GLY A 137 -15.47 -16.59 16.96
C GLY A 137 -15.40 -17.99 16.30
N ASP A 138 -14.78 -18.04 15.16
CA ASP A 138 -14.73 -19.20 14.27
C ASP A 138 -13.50 -20.12 14.54
N PRO A 139 -13.41 -21.30 13.95
CA PRO A 139 -12.42 -22.32 14.32
C PRO A 139 -10.96 -21.90 14.33
N LEU A 140 -10.56 -20.96 13.44
CA LEU A 140 -9.19 -20.44 13.37
C LEU A 140 -8.98 -19.17 14.21
N SER A 141 -10.00 -18.64 14.91
CA SER A 141 -9.91 -17.40 15.69
C SER A 141 -8.88 -17.48 16.81
N ASN A 142 -8.55 -18.66 17.32
CA ASN A 142 -7.48 -18.81 18.30
C ASN A 142 -6.10 -18.46 17.74
N MET A 143 -5.96 -18.47 16.42
CA MET A 143 -4.72 -18.10 15.73
C MET A 143 -4.61 -16.59 15.49
N GLN A 144 -5.73 -15.86 15.65
CA GLN A 144 -5.80 -14.41 15.49
C GLN A 144 -5.41 -13.70 16.80
N TRP A 145 -4.10 -13.75 17.14
CA TRP A 145 -3.53 -13.04 18.28
C TRP A 145 -3.74 -11.52 18.15
N ASP A 146 -3.69 -11.04 16.92
CA ASP A 146 -3.90 -9.68 16.46
C ASP A 146 -5.26 -9.13 16.89
N MET A 147 -6.33 -9.87 16.69
CA MET A 147 -7.68 -9.48 17.09
C MET A 147 -7.81 -9.34 18.61
N ARG A 148 -7.20 -10.27 19.38
CA ARG A 148 -7.18 -10.17 20.85
C ARG A 148 -6.35 -8.99 21.33
N GLN A 149 -5.23 -8.69 20.66
CA GLN A 149 -4.35 -7.58 21.02
C GLN A 149 -5.06 -6.22 20.95
N ILE A 150 -6.05 -6.08 20.07
CA ILE A 150 -6.82 -4.85 19.90
C ILE A 150 -8.25 -4.93 20.45
N HIS A 151 -8.55 -5.94 21.30
CA HIS A 151 -9.83 -6.13 21.98
C HIS A 151 -11.05 -6.30 21.05
N VAL A 152 -10.88 -6.96 19.90
CA VAL A 152 -11.98 -7.26 18.97
C VAL A 152 -13.00 -8.22 19.57
N PRO A 153 -12.61 -9.31 20.27
CA PRO A 153 -13.61 -10.21 20.90
C PRO A 153 -14.57 -9.48 21.83
N GLU A 154 -14.04 -8.58 22.65
CA GLU A 154 -14.83 -7.80 23.61
C GLU A 154 -15.69 -6.73 22.90
N ALA A 155 -15.18 -6.15 21.81
CA ALA A 155 -15.96 -5.22 20.98
C ALA A 155 -17.14 -5.92 20.30
N HIS A 156 -17.00 -7.18 19.90
CA HIS A 156 -18.08 -7.97 19.29
C HIS A 156 -19.24 -8.28 20.24
N GLU A 157 -19.02 -8.24 21.55
CA GLU A 157 -20.11 -8.32 22.53
C GLU A 157 -21.02 -7.09 22.47
N ILE A 158 -20.53 -5.98 21.91
CA ILE A 158 -21.27 -4.72 21.74
C ILE A 158 -21.77 -4.60 20.30
N THR A 159 -20.86 -4.74 19.34
CA THR A 159 -21.18 -4.63 17.92
C THR A 159 -20.16 -5.38 17.06
N GLY A 160 -20.64 -6.18 16.12
CA GLY A 160 -19.83 -6.78 15.04
C GLY A 160 -19.87 -5.95 13.75
N GLY A 161 -20.41 -4.73 13.82
CA GLY A 161 -20.64 -3.89 12.64
C GLY A 161 -22.07 -3.95 12.11
N SER A 162 -22.35 -3.18 11.06
CA SER A 162 -23.67 -3.05 10.44
C SER A 162 -23.59 -3.18 8.92
N ARG A 163 -24.59 -3.85 8.32
CA ARG A 163 -24.75 -3.96 6.85
C ARG A 163 -24.96 -2.60 6.16
N SER A 164 -25.25 -1.53 6.92
CA SER A 164 -25.36 -0.17 6.41
C SER A 164 -24.00 0.50 6.16
N ILE A 165 -22.91 -0.09 6.68
CA ILE A 165 -21.54 0.39 6.50
C ILE A 165 -20.86 -0.44 5.43
N VAL A 166 -20.23 0.25 4.48
CA VAL A 166 -19.45 -0.35 3.38
C VAL A 166 -17.99 0.05 3.51
N VAL A 167 -17.13 -0.93 3.67
CA VAL A 167 -15.68 -0.72 3.58
C VAL A 167 -15.23 -1.03 2.16
N GLY A 168 -14.54 -0.10 1.52
CA GLY A 168 -13.88 -0.30 0.24
C GLY A 168 -12.42 -0.69 0.47
N ASP A 169 -12.05 -1.89 0.11
CA ASP A 169 -10.66 -2.32 0.14
C ASP A 169 -10.00 -1.94 -1.20
N ILE A 170 -9.26 -0.84 -1.20
CA ILE A 170 -8.51 -0.38 -2.39
C ILE A 170 -7.20 -1.16 -2.41
N ASP A 171 -7.20 -2.26 -3.19
CA ASP A 171 -6.11 -3.22 -3.18
C ASP A 171 -5.98 -3.98 -4.52
N THR A 172 -5.42 -5.19 -4.52
CA THR A 172 -5.24 -6.05 -5.70
C THR A 172 -6.51 -6.73 -6.19
N GLY A 173 -7.62 -6.54 -5.50
CA GLY A 173 -8.91 -7.17 -5.77
C GLY A 173 -9.44 -7.96 -4.59
N LEU A 174 -10.50 -8.73 -4.82
CA LEU A 174 -11.15 -9.54 -3.80
C LEU A 174 -11.58 -10.89 -4.40
N ASP A 175 -11.17 -12.00 -3.78
CA ASP A 175 -11.79 -13.30 -4.07
C ASP A 175 -13.20 -13.33 -3.49
N TYR A 176 -14.16 -12.91 -4.29
CA TYR A 176 -15.56 -12.85 -3.88
C TYR A 176 -16.21 -14.23 -3.69
N THR A 177 -15.49 -15.29 -4.04
CA THR A 177 -15.95 -16.68 -3.84
C THR A 177 -15.42 -17.29 -2.56
N HIS A 178 -14.47 -16.60 -1.87
CA HIS A 178 -13.91 -17.11 -0.63
C HIS A 178 -15.00 -17.33 0.43
N PRO A 179 -15.13 -18.54 1.01
CA PRO A 179 -16.27 -18.90 1.86
C PRO A 179 -16.40 -18.01 3.10
N ASP A 180 -15.29 -17.46 3.62
CA ASP A 180 -15.25 -16.54 4.77
C ASP A 180 -15.62 -15.10 4.41
N LEU A 181 -15.65 -14.74 3.12
CA LEU A 181 -15.92 -13.36 2.66
C LEU A 181 -17.24 -13.23 1.90
N ALA A 182 -17.64 -14.29 1.18
CA ALA A 182 -18.74 -14.23 0.19
C ALA A 182 -20.05 -13.62 0.74
N ALA A 183 -20.39 -13.87 2.01
CA ALA A 183 -21.58 -13.32 2.65
C ALA A 183 -21.53 -11.79 2.83
N ASN A 184 -20.34 -11.20 2.87
CA ASN A 184 -20.12 -9.78 3.14
C ASN A 184 -19.77 -8.97 1.89
N VAL A 185 -19.51 -9.63 0.76
CA VAL A 185 -19.12 -8.95 -0.50
C VAL A 185 -20.24 -8.02 -0.99
N ASP A 186 -19.88 -6.77 -1.26
CA ASP A 186 -20.76 -5.78 -1.90
C ASP A 186 -20.45 -5.71 -3.41
N PHE A 187 -21.09 -6.58 -4.17
CA PHE A 187 -20.93 -6.61 -5.64
C PHE A 187 -21.31 -5.30 -6.33
N ALA A 188 -22.28 -4.55 -5.78
CA ALA A 188 -22.75 -3.30 -6.39
C ALA A 188 -21.69 -2.19 -6.32
N ASN A 189 -20.84 -2.23 -5.31
CA ASN A 189 -19.81 -1.21 -5.07
C ASN A 189 -18.38 -1.70 -5.39
N SER A 190 -18.22 -2.98 -5.75
CA SER A 190 -16.94 -3.53 -6.21
C SER A 190 -16.63 -3.16 -7.66
N VAL A 191 -15.34 -2.93 -7.96
CA VAL A 191 -14.88 -2.42 -9.24
C VAL A 191 -13.40 -2.74 -9.48
N SER A 192 -13.00 -2.87 -10.75
CA SER A 192 -11.60 -2.71 -11.15
C SER A 192 -11.37 -1.31 -11.66
N CYS A 193 -10.35 -0.67 -11.16
CA CYS A 193 -9.82 0.62 -11.59
C CYS A 193 -8.50 0.51 -12.36
N VAL A 194 -8.00 -0.71 -12.58
CA VAL A 194 -6.77 -0.94 -13.35
C VAL A 194 -6.89 -0.31 -14.75
N GLY A 195 -5.88 0.50 -15.10
CA GLY A 195 -5.90 1.31 -16.32
C GLY A 195 -6.69 2.63 -16.22
N GLY A 196 -7.16 3.01 -15.02
CA GLY A 196 -7.78 4.31 -14.77
C GLY A 196 -9.23 4.44 -15.18
N VAL A 197 -9.91 3.32 -15.51
CA VAL A 197 -11.32 3.30 -15.97
C VAL A 197 -12.10 2.29 -15.12
N PRO A 198 -13.25 2.69 -14.53
CA PRO A 198 -14.06 1.76 -13.74
C PRO A 198 -14.61 0.61 -14.59
N ASN A 199 -14.39 -0.62 -14.14
CA ASN A 199 -14.95 -1.84 -14.72
C ASN A 199 -15.62 -2.67 -13.62
N THR A 200 -16.95 -2.78 -13.65
CA THR A 200 -17.75 -3.45 -12.63
C THR A 200 -17.98 -4.94 -12.87
N ALA A 201 -17.47 -5.50 -13.98
CA ALA A 201 -17.59 -6.93 -14.24
C ALA A 201 -16.87 -7.73 -13.12
N PRO A 202 -17.52 -8.72 -12.45
CA PRO A 202 -16.91 -9.41 -11.32
C PRO A 202 -15.53 -10.01 -11.62
N ALA A 203 -15.35 -10.59 -12.80
CA ALA A 203 -14.06 -11.15 -13.22
C ALA A 203 -12.95 -10.08 -13.33
N ALA A 204 -13.29 -8.80 -13.49
CA ALA A 204 -12.29 -7.74 -13.61
C ALA A 204 -11.69 -7.30 -12.27
N TRP A 205 -12.45 -7.41 -11.17
CA TRP A 205 -12.00 -7.05 -9.83
C TRP A 205 -11.75 -8.27 -8.92
N ASN A 206 -11.86 -9.49 -9.49
CA ASN A 206 -11.39 -10.66 -8.77
C ASN A 206 -9.89 -10.53 -8.47
N ASP A 207 -9.50 -11.00 -7.30
CA ASP A 207 -8.09 -10.94 -6.89
C ASP A 207 -7.25 -11.97 -7.65
N ASP A 208 -6.20 -11.50 -8.29
CA ASP A 208 -5.24 -12.30 -9.05
C ASP A 208 -3.80 -12.22 -8.45
N ASN A 209 -3.68 -11.63 -7.24
CA ASN A 209 -2.44 -11.49 -6.48
C ASN A 209 -2.53 -12.16 -5.11
N GLY A 210 -3.58 -11.88 -4.35
CA GLY A 210 -3.86 -12.42 -3.03
C GLY A 210 -3.78 -11.41 -1.89
N HIS A 211 -3.11 -10.27 -2.11
CA HIS A 211 -2.93 -9.27 -1.07
C HIS A 211 -4.27 -8.65 -0.65
N GLY A 212 -5.12 -8.24 -1.60
CA GLY A 212 -6.42 -7.64 -1.29
C GLY A 212 -7.41 -8.62 -0.64
N THR A 213 -7.37 -9.90 -0.99
CA THR A 213 -8.18 -10.90 -0.29
C THR A 213 -7.73 -11.06 1.17
N HIS A 214 -6.44 -10.91 1.44
CA HIS A 214 -5.89 -10.98 2.80
C HIS A 214 -6.33 -9.76 3.64
N THR A 215 -6.20 -8.55 3.12
CA THR A 215 -6.62 -7.33 3.81
C THR A 215 -8.14 -7.29 4.05
N ALA A 216 -8.93 -7.69 3.05
CA ALA A 216 -10.39 -7.79 3.17
C ALA A 216 -10.85 -8.77 4.27
N GLY A 217 -10.16 -9.90 4.45
CA GLY A 217 -10.44 -10.85 5.52
C GLY A 217 -10.21 -10.29 6.90
N THR A 218 -9.11 -9.57 7.09
CA THR A 218 -8.83 -8.86 8.34
C THR A 218 -9.93 -7.84 8.68
N ILE A 219 -10.48 -7.15 7.67
CA ILE A 219 -11.58 -6.20 7.86
C ILE A 219 -12.90 -6.92 8.18
N ALA A 220 -13.29 -7.88 7.33
CA ALA A 220 -14.69 -8.28 7.22
C ALA A 220 -14.92 -9.79 6.97
N ALA A 221 -13.99 -10.68 7.34
CA ALA A 221 -14.30 -12.11 7.35
C ALA A 221 -15.53 -12.33 8.22
N ALA A 222 -16.50 -13.11 7.69
CA ALA A 222 -17.79 -13.28 8.32
C ALA A 222 -17.71 -14.24 9.52
N ALA A 223 -18.43 -13.96 10.60
CA ALA A 223 -18.63 -14.92 11.69
C ALA A 223 -19.63 -15.99 11.24
N ASN A 224 -19.18 -17.03 10.57
CA ASN A 224 -20.01 -17.99 9.85
C ASN A 224 -19.76 -19.47 10.20
N GLY A 225 -18.94 -19.73 11.23
CA GLY A 225 -18.60 -21.07 11.73
C GLY A 225 -17.44 -21.74 11.00
N ILE A 226 -16.72 -21.02 10.13
CA ILE A 226 -15.54 -21.51 9.42
C ILE A 226 -14.42 -20.46 9.48
N GLY A 227 -13.16 -20.91 9.35
CA GLY A 227 -12.01 -20.04 9.21
C GLY A 227 -11.82 -19.04 10.35
N ILE A 228 -11.75 -17.78 10.00
CA ILE A 228 -11.43 -16.63 10.87
C ILE A 228 -12.62 -15.66 11.02
N VAL A 229 -12.46 -14.65 11.90
CA VAL A 229 -13.43 -13.55 12.02
C VAL A 229 -12.70 -12.22 11.81
N GLY A 230 -13.24 -11.36 10.95
CA GLY A 230 -12.72 -10.01 10.73
C GLY A 230 -13.01 -9.07 11.90
N VAL A 231 -12.37 -7.89 11.90
CA VAL A 231 -12.63 -6.84 12.92
C VAL A 231 -14.10 -6.41 12.90
N ALA A 232 -14.71 -6.32 11.73
CA ALA A 232 -16.10 -5.90 11.55
C ALA A 232 -16.89 -6.93 10.70
N PRO A 233 -17.20 -8.12 11.24
CA PRO A 233 -17.71 -9.26 10.49
C PRO A 233 -19.13 -9.06 9.90
N ASN A 234 -19.84 -8.01 10.29
CA ASN A 234 -21.20 -7.72 9.83
C ASN A 234 -21.27 -6.53 8.86
N VAL A 235 -20.16 -5.90 8.49
CA VAL A 235 -20.18 -4.84 7.47
C VAL A 235 -20.20 -5.45 6.06
N LYS A 236 -20.36 -4.60 5.06
CA LYS A 236 -20.13 -4.97 3.67
C LYS A 236 -18.69 -4.63 3.27
N ILE A 237 -18.08 -5.49 2.45
CA ILE A 237 -16.76 -5.28 1.87
C ILE A 237 -16.86 -5.15 0.35
N ALA A 238 -16.38 -4.05 -0.20
CA ALA A 238 -16.27 -3.84 -1.64
C ALA A 238 -14.82 -3.97 -2.08
N GLY A 239 -14.53 -4.88 -3.00
CA GLY A 239 -13.22 -4.99 -3.63
C GLY A 239 -13.04 -3.87 -4.65
N ILE A 240 -12.16 -2.92 -4.38
CA ILE A 240 -11.81 -1.82 -5.30
C ILE A 240 -10.40 -2.10 -5.83
N LYS A 241 -10.33 -2.88 -6.92
CA LYS A 241 -9.05 -3.32 -7.49
C LYS A 241 -8.34 -2.16 -8.18
N ALA A 242 -7.31 -1.64 -7.53
CA ALA A 242 -6.39 -0.64 -8.07
C ALA A 242 -5.01 -1.23 -8.40
N GLY A 243 -4.60 -2.29 -7.69
CA GLY A 243 -3.40 -3.07 -7.96
C GLY A 243 -3.60 -4.10 -9.08
N ASN A 244 -2.60 -4.28 -9.94
CA ASN A 244 -2.60 -5.34 -10.94
C ASN A 244 -2.14 -6.69 -10.34
N ALA A 245 -2.06 -7.74 -11.18
CA ALA A 245 -1.64 -9.08 -10.75
C ALA A 245 -0.22 -9.14 -10.16
N ASP A 246 0.65 -8.23 -10.57
CA ASP A 246 2.01 -8.13 -10.06
C ASP A 246 2.11 -7.30 -8.76
N GLY A 247 0.99 -6.72 -8.31
CA GLY A 247 0.91 -5.90 -7.10
C GLY A 247 1.33 -4.44 -7.29
N TYR A 248 1.25 -3.92 -8.53
CA TYR A 248 1.55 -2.51 -8.84
C TYR A 248 0.30 -1.63 -8.83
N PHE A 249 0.39 -0.47 -8.18
CA PHE A 249 -0.67 0.54 -8.04
C PHE A 249 -0.34 1.80 -8.83
N PHE A 250 -0.80 1.87 -10.06
CA PHE A 250 -0.55 3.02 -10.92
C PHE A 250 -1.42 4.24 -10.56
N PRO A 251 -0.92 5.46 -10.74
CA PRO A 251 -1.63 6.69 -10.33
C PRO A 251 -3.03 6.83 -10.90
N GLU A 252 -3.25 6.45 -12.16
CA GLU A 252 -4.58 6.49 -12.78
C GLU A 252 -5.56 5.52 -12.12
N ALA A 253 -5.09 4.37 -11.66
CA ALA A 253 -5.91 3.39 -10.95
C ALA A 253 -6.27 3.88 -9.54
N VAL A 254 -5.32 4.51 -8.83
CA VAL A 254 -5.53 5.12 -7.51
C VAL A 254 -6.54 6.27 -7.61
N VAL A 255 -6.39 7.16 -8.58
CA VAL A 255 -7.36 8.24 -8.84
C VAL A 255 -8.75 7.67 -9.12
N CYS A 256 -8.86 6.64 -9.99
CA CYS A 256 -10.12 5.95 -10.26
C CYS A 256 -10.75 5.39 -8.97
N ALA A 257 -9.97 4.72 -8.14
CA ALA A 257 -10.44 4.06 -6.93
C ALA A 257 -11.04 5.03 -5.91
N PHE A 258 -10.35 6.15 -5.63
CA PHE A 258 -10.88 7.18 -4.73
C PHE A 258 -12.10 7.90 -5.30
N MET A 259 -12.11 8.17 -6.61
CA MET A 259 -13.29 8.76 -7.26
C MET A 259 -14.48 7.80 -7.26
N TRP A 260 -14.23 6.50 -7.42
CA TRP A 260 -15.27 5.48 -7.29
C TRP A 260 -15.80 5.44 -5.86
N ALA A 261 -14.93 5.33 -4.86
CA ALA A 261 -15.31 5.31 -3.45
C ALA A 261 -16.19 6.52 -3.09
N ALA A 262 -15.78 7.73 -3.50
CA ALA A 262 -16.52 8.96 -3.29
C ALA A 262 -17.93 8.94 -3.91
N ASN A 263 -18.02 8.53 -5.18
CA ASN A 263 -19.25 8.57 -5.95
C ASN A 263 -20.23 7.44 -5.61
N ARG A 264 -19.77 6.39 -4.94
CA ARG A 264 -20.56 5.23 -4.52
C ARG A 264 -20.95 5.25 -3.05
N GLY A 265 -20.51 6.27 -2.30
CA GLY A 265 -20.83 6.40 -0.89
C GLY A 265 -20.20 5.31 -0.03
N ILE A 266 -18.97 4.91 -0.36
CA ILE A 266 -18.15 4.08 0.51
C ILE A 266 -17.91 4.84 1.81
N ASP A 267 -18.00 4.15 2.94
CA ASP A 267 -17.87 4.79 4.25
C ASP A 267 -16.43 4.84 4.74
N VAL A 268 -15.68 3.77 4.54
CA VAL A 268 -14.27 3.66 4.93
C VAL A 268 -13.48 3.06 3.77
N THR A 269 -12.28 3.54 3.50
CA THR A 269 -11.33 2.84 2.62
C THR A 269 -10.13 2.35 3.40
N ASN A 270 -9.72 1.09 3.15
CA ASN A 270 -8.39 0.58 3.46
C ASN A 270 -7.47 0.80 2.27
N ASN A 271 -6.22 1.20 2.55
CA ASN A 271 -5.20 1.47 1.54
C ASN A 271 -3.87 0.89 2.03
N SER A 272 -3.61 -0.36 1.67
CA SER A 272 -2.45 -1.12 2.10
C SER A 272 -1.34 -1.12 1.06
N TYR A 273 -1.08 0.03 0.43
CA TYR A 273 -0.11 0.25 -0.63
C TYR A 273 0.46 1.67 -0.54
N PHE A 274 1.47 1.96 -1.33
CA PHE A 274 1.81 3.33 -1.72
C PHE A 274 1.63 3.51 -3.23
N ALA A 275 1.34 4.75 -3.64
CA ALA A 275 1.02 5.05 -5.02
C ALA A 275 2.29 5.28 -5.84
N ASP A 276 2.41 4.53 -6.89
CA ASP A 276 3.60 4.34 -7.72
C ASP A 276 3.79 5.41 -8.79
N PRO A 277 4.97 5.59 -9.33
CA PRO A 277 6.16 4.72 -9.35
C PRO A 277 7.22 5.05 -8.31
N TRP A 278 6.96 5.98 -7.46
CA TRP A 278 7.92 6.50 -6.50
C TRP A 278 7.42 6.27 -5.08
N LEU A 279 8.22 5.64 -4.23
CA LEU A 279 7.92 5.63 -2.80
C LEU A 279 7.66 7.05 -2.32
N PHE A 280 8.50 7.99 -2.74
CA PHE A 280 8.33 9.41 -2.44
C PHE A 280 8.02 10.22 -3.69
N ASN A 281 6.83 10.78 -3.77
CA ASN A 281 6.43 11.70 -4.81
C ASN A 281 6.89 13.12 -4.46
N CYS A 282 7.85 13.65 -5.19
CA CYS A 282 8.50 14.93 -4.89
C CYS A 282 7.79 16.11 -5.55
N ARG A 283 7.31 17.06 -4.74
CA ARG A 283 6.56 18.25 -5.21
C ARG A 283 7.41 19.25 -6.00
N ASN A 284 8.72 19.18 -5.89
CA ASN A 284 9.68 19.99 -6.66
C ASN A 284 10.03 19.36 -8.03
N ASP A 285 9.67 18.13 -8.29
CA ASP A 285 9.72 17.51 -9.61
C ASP A 285 8.39 17.73 -10.34
N ALA A 286 8.43 18.05 -11.64
CA ALA A 286 7.22 18.44 -12.38
C ALA A 286 6.28 17.26 -12.65
N GLU A 287 6.81 16.07 -12.93
CA GLU A 287 6.05 14.86 -13.22
C GLU A 287 5.45 14.28 -11.94
N GLN A 288 6.29 14.07 -10.92
CA GLN A 288 5.87 13.58 -9.62
C GLN A 288 4.87 14.51 -8.95
N ARG A 289 5.03 15.85 -9.13
CA ARG A 289 4.04 16.83 -8.64
C ARG A 289 2.68 16.69 -9.33
N ALA A 290 2.65 16.36 -10.62
CA ALA A 290 1.38 16.14 -11.34
C ALA A 290 0.64 14.91 -10.79
N ILE A 291 1.35 13.82 -10.55
CA ILE A 291 0.84 12.60 -9.90
C ILE A 291 0.32 12.94 -8.49
N TRP A 292 1.21 13.42 -7.63
CA TRP A 292 0.87 13.79 -6.25
C TRP A 292 -0.39 14.66 -6.17
N LYS A 293 -0.49 15.68 -7.04
CA LYS A 293 -1.61 16.63 -6.98
C LYS A 293 -2.91 16.02 -7.48
N ALA A 294 -2.87 15.14 -8.48
CA ALA A 294 -4.04 14.44 -8.95
C ALA A 294 -4.59 13.48 -7.89
N GLU A 295 -3.75 12.68 -7.29
CA GLU A 295 -4.14 11.76 -6.22
C GLU A 295 -4.60 12.51 -4.97
N GLN A 296 -3.90 13.57 -4.57
CA GLN A 296 -4.35 14.43 -3.47
C GLN A 296 -5.76 15.00 -3.72
N ARG A 297 -6.07 15.41 -4.95
CA ARG A 297 -7.41 15.89 -5.28
C ARG A 297 -8.46 14.80 -5.18
N ALA A 298 -8.15 13.59 -5.65
CA ALA A 298 -9.06 12.43 -5.56
C ALA A 298 -9.30 12.02 -4.10
N ILE A 299 -8.25 11.89 -3.30
CA ILE A 299 -8.32 11.54 -1.87
C ILE A 299 -9.11 12.59 -1.09
N ARG A 300 -8.79 13.88 -1.29
CA ARG A 300 -9.53 14.97 -0.64
C ARG A 300 -10.99 15.04 -1.06
N TYR A 301 -11.28 14.79 -2.33
CA TYR A 301 -12.66 14.71 -2.81
C TYR A 301 -13.39 13.56 -2.12
N ALA A 302 -12.78 12.39 -2.01
CA ALA A 302 -13.37 11.27 -1.28
C ALA A 302 -13.68 11.61 0.19
N MET A 303 -12.71 12.21 0.90
CA MET A 303 -12.93 12.66 2.29
C MET A 303 -14.03 13.73 2.40
N GLN A 304 -14.14 14.64 1.42
CA GLN A 304 -15.21 15.64 1.38
C GLN A 304 -16.60 15.01 1.14
N GLN A 305 -16.65 13.85 0.48
CA GLN A 305 -17.87 13.07 0.31
C GLN A 305 -18.17 12.16 1.52
N GLY A 306 -17.36 12.23 2.58
CA GLY A 306 -17.57 11.50 3.84
C GLY A 306 -16.82 10.18 3.95
N VAL A 307 -15.94 9.85 2.99
CA VAL A 307 -15.12 8.64 3.06
C VAL A 307 -14.04 8.78 4.12
N VAL A 308 -13.96 7.83 5.04
CA VAL A 308 -12.85 7.69 6.00
C VAL A 308 -11.70 6.95 5.31
N VAL A 309 -10.52 7.56 5.26
CA VAL A 309 -9.34 7.01 4.57
C VAL A 309 -8.30 6.56 5.59
N VAL A 310 -8.00 5.25 5.58
CA VAL A 310 -6.97 4.62 6.42
C VAL A 310 -5.86 4.10 5.51
N ALA A 311 -4.59 4.29 5.88
CA ALA A 311 -3.47 3.88 5.05
C ALA A 311 -2.27 3.35 5.84
N ALA A 312 -1.60 2.36 5.28
CA ALA A 312 -0.34 1.79 5.75
C ALA A 312 0.83 2.78 5.56
N GLU A 313 1.80 2.79 6.49
CA GLU A 313 2.95 3.71 6.44
C GLU A 313 4.15 3.18 5.65
N GLY A 314 4.16 1.91 5.25
CA GLY A 314 5.24 1.29 4.47
C GLY A 314 6.15 0.40 5.30
N ASN A 315 7.01 -0.36 4.59
CA ASN A 315 7.78 -1.47 5.15
C ASN A 315 9.30 -1.29 5.05
N GLU A 316 9.76 -0.05 4.89
CA GLU A 316 11.17 0.30 4.63
C GLU A 316 11.92 0.78 5.89
N ASN A 317 11.24 0.77 7.07
CA ASN A 317 11.79 1.29 8.33
C ASN A 317 12.28 2.76 8.23
N ILE A 318 11.56 3.58 7.48
CA ILE A 318 11.93 4.99 7.25
C ILE A 318 11.20 5.91 8.23
N ASP A 319 11.92 6.90 8.78
CA ASP A 319 11.32 8.04 9.47
C ASP A 319 10.74 9.03 8.44
N LEU A 320 9.43 8.95 8.20
CA LEU A 320 8.73 9.80 7.23
C LEU A 320 8.74 11.28 7.60
N SER A 321 9.08 11.64 8.84
CA SER A 321 9.25 13.02 9.27
C SER A 321 10.66 13.57 8.98
N LYS A 322 11.63 12.70 8.67
CA LYS A 322 13.05 13.05 8.48
C LYS A 322 13.65 12.33 7.28
N LYS A 323 12.99 12.42 6.13
CA LYS A 323 13.40 11.77 4.89
C LYS A 323 14.76 12.30 4.41
N ASN A 324 15.61 11.43 3.91
CA ASN A 324 16.91 11.80 3.38
C ASN A 324 17.28 11.07 2.08
N ILE A 325 16.90 9.82 1.94
CA ILE A 325 17.27 8.99 0.80
C ILE A 325 16.14 8.04 0.41
N ASP A 326 15.98 7.82 -0.87
CA ASP A 326 15.10 6.82 -1.48
C ASP A 326 15.97 5.82 -2.24
N THR A 327 15.93 4.57 -1.84
CA THR A 327 16.77 3.50 -2.38
C THR A 327 15.98 2.48 -3.19
N ILE A 328 14.66 2.68 -3.32
CA ILE A 328 13.77 1.71 -3.97
C ILE A 328 13.07 2.24 -5.22
N SER A 329 13.11 3.54 -5.46
CA SER A 329 12.40 4.13 -6.60
C SER A 329 13.32 4.48 -7.78
N PRO A 330 12.88 4.27 -9.02
CA PRO A 330 11.66 3.56 -9.38
C PRO A 330 11.86 2.05 -9.18
N ASP A 331 10.91 1.39 -8.56
CA ASP A 331 11.06 -0.02 -8.20
C ASP A 331 10.80 -1.02 -9.33
N THR A 332 10.43 -0.51 -10.50
CA THR A 332 10.55 -1.26 -11.78
C THR A 332 12.00 -1.52 -12.20
N ASP A 333 12.95 -0.84 -11.56
CA ASP A 333 14.39 -1.12 -11.72
C ASP A 333 14.84 -2.04 -10.58
N PRO A 334 15.33 -3.26 -10.85
CA PRO A 334 15.81 -4.15 -9.79
C PRO A 334 17.05 -3.61 -9.04
N ASN A 335 17.69 -2.57 -9.58
CA ASN A 335 18.85 -1.90 -8.97
C ASN A 335 18.69 -0.38 -9.07
N PRO A 336 17.70 0.23 -8.40
CA PRO A 336 17.45 1.66 -8.52
C PRO A 336 18.64 2.47 -7.98
N THR A 337 18.96 3.55 -8.66
CA THR A 337 19.98 4.48 -8.17
C THR A 337 19.42 5.26 -6.97
N PRO A 338 20.07 5.20 -5.79
CA PRO A 338 19.65 5.96 -4.65
C PRO A 338 19.53 7.45 -4.96
N ARG A 339 18.43 8.08 -4.56
CA ARG A 339 18.21 9.52 -4.75
C ARG A 339 17.99 10.24 -3.42
N GLU A 340 18.51 11.46 -3.32
CA GLU A 340 18.23 12.32 -2.19
C GLU A 340 16.77 12.78 -2.22
N VAL A 341 16.11 12.68 -1.08
CA VAL A 341 14.73 13.13 -0.87
C VAL A 341 14.66 14.07 0.34
N THR A 342 13.65 14.90 0.38
CA THR A 342 13.40 15.83 1.46
C THR A 342 11.92 15.77 1.86
N ASN A 343 11.52 16.54 2.86
CA ASN A 343 10.11 16.67 3.25
C ASN A 343 9.22 17.32 2.16
N ALA A 344 9.79 17.73 1.02
CA ALA A 344 9.01 18.05 -0.18
C ALA A 344 8.51 16.80 -0.91
N CYS A 345 9.02 15.62 -0.59
CA CYS A 345 8.67 14.34 -1.15
C CYS A 345 7.78 13.57 -0.16
N VAL A 346 6.70 13.00 -0.59
CA VAL A 346 5.68 12.38 0.26
C VAL A 346 5.28 10.99 -0.24
N VAL A 347 4.95 10.11 0.70
CA VAL A 347 4.33 8.81 0.43
C VAL A 347 2.81 9.01 0.31
N ILE A 348 2.22 8.51 -0.78
CA ILE A 348 0.78 8.58 -1.02
C ILE A 348 0.19 7.17 -0.91
N PRO A 349 -0.95 7.01 -0.23
CA PRO A 349 -1.87 8.03 0.30
C PRO A 349 -1.54 8.53 1.72
N VAL A 350 -0.67 7.86 2.48
CA VAL A 350 -0.56 8.03 3.93
C VAL A 350 -0.17 9.44 4.39
N GLU A 351 0.65 10.16 3.62
CA GLU A 351 1.04 11.53 3.96
C GLU A 351 0.10 12.61 3.40
N ILE A 352 -1.06 12.25 2.85
CA ILE A 352 -2.09 13.23 2.51
C ILE A 352 -2.79 13.68 3.80
N PRO A 353 -2.82 14.99 4.10
CA PRO A 353 -3.42 15.49 5.34
C PRO A 353 -4.87 15.05 5.53
N GLY A 354 -5.14 14.43 6.67
CA GLY A 354 -6.43 13.87 7.05
C GLY A 354 -6.53 12.35 6.91
N VAL A 355 -5.59 11.70 6.24
CA VAL A 355 -5.52 10.24 6.18
C VAL A 355 -5.06 9.69 7.54
N ILE A 356 -5.66 8.58 7.99
CA ILE A 356 -5.25 7.89 9.22
C ILE A 356 -4.07 6.98 8.89
N GLY A 357 -2.86 7.44 9.23
CA GLY A 357 -1.62 6.68 9.07
C GLY A 357 -1.46 5.60 10.13
N VAL A 358 -1.12 4.39 9.71
CA VAL A 358 -1.04 3.21 10.56
C VAL A 358 0.34 2.56 10.46
N THR A 359 1.04 2.48 11.60
CA THR A 359 2.27 1.70 11.76
C THR A 359 1.98 0.27 12.20
N ALA A 360 2.98 -0.59 12.12
CA ALA A 360 2.85 -1.99 12.49
C ALA A 360 3.60 -2.34 13.77
N ASN A 361 2.98 -3.18 14.62
CA ASN A 361 3.64 -3.87 15.70
C ASN A 361 3.44 -5.38 15.64
N GLY A 362 4.24 -6.09 16.42
CA GLY A 362 4.17 -7.55 16.59
C GLY A 362 3.45 -7.96 17.87
N TYR A 363 3.42 -9.27 18.09
CA TYR A 363 2.72 -9.91 19.23
C TYR A 363 3.14 -9.38 20.61
N GLN A 364 4.38 -8.92 20.77
CA GLN A 364 4.88 -8.39 22.04
C GLN A 364 4.72 -6.87 22.14
N LEU A 365 3.85 -6.27 21.33
CA LEU A 365 3.62 -4.82 21.24
C LEU A 365 4.86 -4.00 20.79
N GLN A 366 5.93 -4.67 20.40
CA GLN A 366 7.13 -3.99 19.86
C GLN A 366 6.87 -3.49 18.44
N LYS A 367 7.50 -2.37 18.09
CA LYS A 367 7.54 -1.90 16.70
C LYS A 367 8.02 -3.02 15.79
N SER A 368 7.27 -3.38 14.76
CA SER A 368 7.76 -4.31 13.74
C SER A 368 8.99 -3.72 13.04
N TYR A 369 10.01 -4.57 12.82
CA TYR A 369 11.32 -4.11 12.36
C TYR A 369 11.26 -3.32 11.05
N TYR A 370 10.34 -3.70 10.17
CA TYR A 370 10.16 -3.10 8.85
C TYR A 370 9.32 -1.82 8.86
N SER A 371 8.45 -1.64 9.87
CA SER A 371 7.45 -0.56 9.84
C SER A 371 8.11 0.82 9.68
N SER A 372 7.79 1.54 8.62
CA SER A 372 8.03 2.97 8.53
C SER A 372 7.22 3.70 9.59
N TYR A 373 7.61 4.93 9.94
CA TYR A 373 7.05 5.69 11.07
C TYR A 373 7.32 7.18 10.91
N GLY A 374 6.70 8.04 11.70
CA GLY A 374 7.05 9.47 11.67
C GLY A 374 6.13 10.37 12.46
N VAL A 375 6.70 11.40 13.10
CA VAL A 375 5.91 12.44 13.79
C VAL A 375 5.04 13.18 12.76
N GLY A 376 3.72 13.26 13.04
CA GLY A 376 2.75 13.95 12.19
C GLY A 376 2.17 13.08 11.07
N VAL A 377 2.72 11.89 10.83
CA VAL A 377 2.20 10.89 9.89
C VAL A 377 1.47 9.79 10.65
N THR A 378 2.18 9.16 11.60
CA THR A 378 1.63 8.08 12.43
C THR A 378 0.48 8.58 13.30
N GLN A 379 -0.71 8.02 13.11
CA GLN A 379 -1.86 8.31 13.96
C GLN A 379 -2.02 7.25 15.06
N VAL A 380 -1.96 5.98 14.70
CA VAL A 380 -2.03 4.84 15.63
C VAL A 380 -1.14 3.70 15.14
N VAL A 381 -0.88 2.74 16.01
CA VAL A 381 -0.26 1.47 15.66
C VAL A 381 -1.31 0.36 15.71
N ALA A 382 -1.16 -0.65 14.86
CA ALA A 382 -1.98 -1.86 14.87
C ALA A 382 -1.14 -3.11 14.59
N PRO A 383 -1.67 -4.33 14.84
CA PRO A 383 -0.96 -5.56 14.55
C PRO A 383 -0.66 -5.71 13.05
N GLY A 384 0.61 -5.65 12.68
CA GLY A 384 1.09 -5.94 11.33
C GLY A 384 1.92 -7.22 11.26
N GLY A 385 2.23 -7.79 12.43
CA GLY A 385 3.06 -8.98 12.57
C GLY A 385 4.55 -8.69 12.61
N ASP A 386 5.29 -9.59 13.22
CA ASP A 386 6.75 -9.63 13.21
C ASP A 386 7.20 -11.09 13.39
N ARG A 387 7.61 -11.74 12.31
CA ARG A 387 7.98 -13.16 12.25
C ARG A 387 9.11 -13.57 13.21
N ARG A 388 9.83 -12.62 13.77
CA ARG A 388 10.89 -12.89 14.75
C ARG A 388 10.36 -13.26 16.14
N PHE A 389 9.09 -12.96 16.38
CA PHE A 389 8.44 -13.18 17.66
C PHE A 389 7.30 -14.18 17.51
N GLN A 390 7.51 -15.37 18.07
CA GLN A 390 6.55 -16.46 17.99
C GLN A 390 5.41 -16.28 18.99
N VAL A 391 4.23 -16.71 18.63
CA VAL A 391 3.03 -16.66 19.49
C VAL A 391 2.84 -17.99 20.20
N PRO A 392 3.04 -18.08 21.55
CA PRO A 392 2.75 -19.28 22.28
C PRO A 392 1.23 -19.57 22.38
N PRO A 393 0.80 -20.84 22.54
CA PRO A 393 1.58 -22.09 22.57
C PRO A 393 1.61 -22.84 21.25
N VAL A 394 0.94 -22.37 20.19
CA VAL A 394 0.53 -23.20 19.07
C VAL A 394 1.14 -22.81 17.74
N ILE A 395 1.62 -21.56 17.61
CA ILE A 395 1.95 -21.03 16.29
C ILE A 395 3.36 -20.51 16.28
N ASP A 396 4.19 -21.23 15.58
CA ASP A 396 5.54 -20.82 15.24
C ASP A 396 5.52 -19.71 14.14
N ASN A 397 4.70 -18.67 14.34
CA ASN A 397 4.50 -17.63 13.33
C ASN A 397 3.95 -16.33 13.93
N GLY A 398 4.79 -15.31 14.04
CA GLY A 398 4.39 -13.98 14.53
C GLY A 398 3.68 -13.10 13.52
N ARG A 399 3.17 -13.67 12.41
CA ARG A 399 2.44 -12.97 11.36
C ARG A 399 0.94 -12.89 11.67
N VAL A 400 0.19 -12.17 10.85
CA VAL A 400 -1.27 -12.05 10.88
C VAL A 400 -1.88 -13.11 9.97
N LEU A 401 -2.89 -13.83 10.47
CA LEU A 401 -3.65 -14.83 9.70
C LEU A 401 -4.87 -14.17 9.06
N SER A 402 -5.06 -14.34 7.76
CA SER A 402 -6.26 -13.88 7.07
C SER A 402 -6.62 -14.75 5.87
N THR A 403 -7.72 -14.41 5.18
CA THR A 403 -8.21 -15.11 3.99
C THR A 403 -7.25 -14.97 2.81
N PHE A 404 -7.24 -15.95 1.91
CA PHE A 404 -6.40 -15.94 0.71
C PHE A 404 -7.14 -16.59 -0.47
N PRO A 405 -6.89 -16.18 -1.73
CA PRO A 405 -7.61 -16.70 -2.89
C PRO A 405 -7.62 -18.22 -2.97
N GLY A 406 -8.75 -18.76 -3.44
CA GLY A 406 -8.95 -20.20 -3.55
C GLY A 406 -9.55 -20.86 -2.31
N GLY A 407 -10.12 -20.06 -1.39
CA GLY A 407 -10.81 -20.58 -0.20
C GLY A 407 -9.85 -21.08 0.89
N VAL A 408 -8.63 -20.55 0.92
CA VAL A 408 -7.61 -20.89 1.91
C VAL A 408 -7.26 -19.67 2.77
N TRP A 409 -6.42 -19.84 3.78
CA TRP A 409 -5.93 -18.77 4.64
C TRP A 409 -4.41 -18.67 4.53
N ALA A 410 -3.85 -17.47 4.75
CA ALA A 410 -2.42 -17.22 4.69
C ALA A 410 -1.94 -16.36 5.86
N TRP A 411 -0.69 -16.57 6.22
CA TRP A 411 0.06 -15.75 7.15
C TRP A 411 0.80 -14.65 6.40
N ALA A 412 0.62 -13.41 6.81
CA ALA A 412 1.35 -12.27 6.23
C ALA A 412 1.84 -11.31 7.31
N GLN A 413 2.83 -10.49 6.96
CA GLN A 413 3.30 -9.39 7.80
C GLN A 413 3.57 -8.17 6.95
N GLY A 414 3.25 -6.99 7.47
CA GLY A 414 3.41 -5.70 6.80
C GLY A 414 2.58 -4.64 7.51
N THR A 415 2.87 -3.37 7.26
CA THR A 415 1.93 -2.29 7.60
C THR A 415 0.62 -2.46 6.82
N SER A 416 0.66 -3.20 5.72
CA SER A 416 -0.51 -3.66 4.95
C SER A 416 -1.47 -4.52 5.77
N MET A 417 -0.99 -5.27 6.77
CA MET A 417 -1.83 -6.05 7.67
C MET A 417 -2.30 -5.22 8.86
N ALA A 418 -1.58 -4.16 9.23
CA ALA A 418 -1.97 -3.24 10.30
C ALA A 418 -3.12 -2.31 9.89
N SER A 419 -3.06 -1.72 8.71
CA SER A 419 -4.08 -0.78 8.18
C SER A 419 -5.51 -1.35 8.19
N PRO A 420 -5.77 -2.59 7.72
CA PRO A 420 -7.13 -3.15 7.72
C PRO A 420 -7.72 -3.35 9.12
N HIS A 421 -6.92 -3.56 10.15
CA HIS A 421 -7.43 -3.56 11.53
C HIS A 421 -8.05 -2.21 11.90
N VAL A 422 -7.36 -1.11 11.56
CA VAL A 422 -7.85 0.24 11.85
C VAL A 422 -9.06 0.59 10.97
N ALA A 423 -9.07 0.17 9.70
CA ALA A 423 -10.23 0.33 8.83
C ALA A 423 -11.47 -0.43 9.36
N GLY A 424 -11.27 -1.63 9.90
CA GLY A 424 -12.32 -2.39 10.58
C GLY A 424 -12.82 -1.69 11.84
N VAL A 425 -11.93 -1.14 12.69
CA VAL A 425 -12.33 -0.36 13.87
C VAL A 425 -13.09 0.90 13.47
N ALA A 426 -12.66 1.61 12.41
CA ALA A 426 -13.43 2.74 11.88
C ALA A 426 -14.85 2.34 11.46
N ALA A 427 -14.99 1.18 10.84
CA ALA A 427 -16.30 0.64 10.45
C ALA A 427 -17.16 0.24 11.66
N LEU A 428 -16.56 -0.30 12.72
CA LEU A 428 -17.26 -0.56 13.99
C LEU A 428 -17.76 0.73 14.66
N VAL A 429 -16.90 1.78 14.70
CA VAL A 429 -17.29 3.11 15.23
C VAL A 429 -18.48 3.67 14.48
N MET A 430 -18.42 3.68 13.13
CA MET A 430 -19.55 4.18 12.32
C MET A 430 -20.79 3.29 12.41
N SER A 431 -20.63 2.01 12.66
CA SER A 431 -21.75 1.10 12.89
C SER A 431 -22.45 1.39 14.22
N GLN A 432 -21.69 1.70 15.26
CA GLN A 432 -22.19 1.93 16.62
C GLN A 432 -22.82 3.32 16.78
N PHE A 433 -22.18 4.36 16.25
CA PHE A 433 -22.56 5.75 16.49
C PHE A 433 -23.16 6.47 15.28
N GLY A 434 -23.24 5.78 14.13
CA GLY A 434 -23.68 6.36 12.86
C GLY A 434 -22.54 6.91 12.01
N LYS A 435 -22.86 7.22 10.76
CA LYS A 435 -21.89 7.79 9.82
C LYS A 435 -21.46 9.18 10.26
N MET A 436 -20.16 9.41 10.27
CA MET A 436 -19.57 10.67 10.70
C MET A 436 -18.38 11.08 9.84
N PRO A 437 -17.98 12.36 9.81
CA PRO A 437 -16.84 12.82 9.01
C PRO A 437 -15.52 12.19 9.43
N GLN A 438 -14.58 12.09 8.45
CA GLN A 438 -13.21 11.61 8.64
C GLN A 438 -12.57 12.04 9.95
N GLY A 439 -12.56 13.35 10.25
CA GLY A 439 -11.90 13.89 11.44
C GLY A 439 -12.55 13.43 12.76
N ALA A 440 -13.87 13.15 12.77
CA ALA A 440 -14.54 12.63 13.96
C ALA A 440 -14.15 11.17 14.20
N VAL A 441 -14.15 10.34 13.16
CA VAL A 441 -13.71 8.93 13.26
C VAL A 441 -12.24 8.88 13.70
N GLN A 442 -11.37 9.70 13.09
CA GLN A 442 -9.97 9.79 13.48
C GLN A 442 -9.81 10.18 14.94
N ALA A 443 -10.55 11.20 15.41
CA ALA A 443 -10.50 11.63 16.80
C ALA A 443 -10.93 10.51 17.76
N MET A 444 -11.97 9.75 17.44
CA MET A 444 -12.38 8.61 18.25
C MET A 444 -11.30 7.54 18.31
N ILE A 445 -10.76 7.12 17.17
CA ILE A 445 -9.71 6.10 17.12
C ILE A 445 -8.48 6.54 17.92
N THR A 446 -8.04 7.78 17.76
CA THR A 446 -6.84 8.28 18.43
C THR A 446 -7.02 8.55 19.92
N SER A 447 -8.20 9.04 20.34
CA SER A 447 -8.45 9.33 21.77
C SER A 447 -8.74 8.07 22.61
N THR A 448 -9.10 6.96 21.98
CA THR A 448 -9.43 5.69 22.63
C THR A 448 -8.31 4.65 22.48
N ALA A 449 -7.23 4.98 21.78
CA ALA A 449 -6.06 4.12 21.65
C ALA A 449 -5.36 3.93 23.01
N ASP A 450 -4.78 2.74 23.21
CA ASP A 450 -3.99 2.45 24.41
C ASP A 450 -2.63 3.10 24.31
N PRO A 451 -2.26 4.04 25.21
CA PRO A 451 -1.02 4.80 25.11
C PRO A 451 0.21 3.88 25.16
N MET A 452 1.18 4.11 24.30
CA MET A 452 2.43 3.35 24.23
C MET A 452 3.63 4.28 24.32
N ALA A 453 4.53 4.01 25.27
CA ALA A 453 5.77 4.78 25.40
C ALA A 453 6.80 4.35 24.34
N CYS A 454 7.69 5.27 23.95
CA CYS A 454 8.87 4.91 23.17
C CYS A 454 9.68 3.82 23.87
N PRO A 455 10.21 2.83 23.14
CA PRO A 455 11.21 1.91 23.66
C PRO A 455 12.53 2.65 23.91
N ALA A 456 13.51 1.93 24.47
CA ALA A 456 14.87 2.48 24.60
C ALA A 456 15.42 2.88 23.22
N ASN A 457 16.04 4.06 23.14
CA ASN A 457 16.65 4.57 21.91
C ASN A 457 18.18 4.35 21.90
N PRO A 458 18.77 4.03 20.72
CA PRO A 458 18.08 3.64 19.49
C PRO A 458 17.36 2.29 19.65
N PHE A 459 16.16 2.19 19.10
CA PHE A 459 15.49 0.90 18.99
C PHE A 459 16.25 0.05 17.97
N ASN A 460 16.76 -1.09 18.42
CA ASN A 460 17.42 -2.07 17.57
C ASN A 460 16.75 -3.42 17.75
N PRO A 461 16.08 -3.92 16.73
CA PRO A 461 15.36 -5.19 16.81
C PRO A 461 16.28 -6.43 16.87
N GLY A 462 17.60 -6.26 16.78
CA GLY A 462 18.57 -7.36 16.81
C GLY A 462 18.70 -8.16 15.50
N PRO A 463 19.64 -9.13 15.46
CA PRO A 463 19.84 -9.98 14.30
C PRO A 463 18.62 -10.88 14.05
N PRO A 464 18.39 -11.32 12.78
CA PRO A 464 19.23 -11.08 11.60
C PRO A 464 19.07 -9.69 10.98
N PHE A 465 18.17 -8.87 11.51
CA PHE A 465 17.81 -7.58 10.94
C PHE A 465 18.37 -6.46 11.82
N ILE A 466 19.25 -5.64 11.27
CA ILE A 466 19.81 -4.46 11.93
C ILE A 466 19.05 -3.24 11.36
N PHE A 467 17.83 -3.05 11.85
CA PHE A 467 17.00 -1.90 11.50
C PHE A 467 16.94 -0.95 12.71
N GLU A 468 17.97 -0.14 12.86
CA GLU A 468 17.96 0.89 13.90
C GLU A 468 16.92 1.95 13.59
N ALA A 469 16.21 2.37 14.63
CA ALA A 469 15.20 3.41 14.53
C ALA A 469 15.17 4.26 15.82
N THR A 470 14.83 5.53 15.69
CA THR A 470 14.76 6.44 16.84
C THR A 470 13.32 6.88 17.06
N CYS A 471 12.76 6.50 18.19
CA CYS A 471 11.45 6.96 18.62
C CYS A 471 11.55 8.40 19.14
N THR A 472 10.66 9.26 18.70
CA THR A 472 10.58 10.66 19.14
C THR A 472 9.18 10.96 19.67
N GLY A 473 9.06 11.51 20.86
CA GLY A 473 7.80 11.86 21.50
C GLY A 473 7.65 11.25 22.89
N GLY A 474 6.43 11.23 23.42
CA GLY A 474 6.09 10.73 24.76
C GLY A 474 5.02 9.64 24.73
N PRO A 475 4.54 9.19 25.91
CA PRO A 475 3.53 8.12 25.98
C PRO A 475 2.19 8.44 25.31
N SER A 476 1.79 9.71 25.28
CA SER A 476 0.52 10.13 24.69
C SER A 476 0.59 10.31 23.16
N TYR A 477 1.79 10.51 22.62
CA TYR A 477 2.04 10.58 21.18
C TYR A 477 3.54 10.44 20.89
N ASN A 478 3.88 9.52 19.98
CA ASN A 478 5.25 9.37 19.52
C ASN A 478 5.32 8.87 18.06
N SER A 479 6.53 8.91 17.50
CA SER A 479 6.75 8.60 16.09
C SER A 479 6.55 7.14 15.71
N PHE A 480 6.62 6.19 16.66
CA PHE A 480 6.45 4.76 16.39
C PHE A 480 5.01 4.31 16.46
N TYR A 481 4.27 4.83 17.43
CA TYR A 481 2.97 4.31 17.82
C TYR A 481 1.84 5.35 17.67
N GLY A 482 2.15 6.58 17.22
CA GLY A 482 1.17 7.65 17.19
C GLY A 482 0.57 7.89 18.58
N HIS A 483 -0.76 7.87 18.69
CA HIS A 483 -1.47 7.97 19.96
C HIS A 483 -1.49 6.67 20.76
N GLY A 484 -1.03 5.56 20.18
CA GLY A 484 -0.94 4.24 20.83
C GLY A 484 -1.52 3.13 19.99
N GLN A 485 -1.70 1.96 20.64
CA GLN A 485 -2.33 0.77 20.06
C GLN A 485 -3.81 1.04 19.83
N VAL A 486 -4.30 0.81 18.61
CA VAL A 486 -5.74 0.86 18.34
C VAL A 486 -6.49 -0.12 19.26
N ASN A 487 -7.62 0.31 19.82
CA ASN A 487 -8.43 -0.48 20.75
C ASN A 487 -9.90 -0.48 20.30
N ALA A 488 -10.36 -1.62 19.78
CA ALA A 488 -11.71 -1.75 19.23
C ALA A 488 -12.79 -1.59 20.31
N LEU A 489 -12.58 -2.17 21.51
CA LEU A 489 -13.53 -2.06 22.62
C LEU A 489 -13.68 -0.61 23.07
N ASN A 490 -12.58 0.06 23.35
CA ASN A 490 -12.62 1.46 23.77
C ASN A 490 -13.29 2.34 22.69
N ALA A 491 -12.99 2.10 21.41
CA ALA A 491 -13.55 2.86 20.30
C ALA A 491 -15.08 2.73 20.18
N VAL A 492 -15.67 1.58 20.54
CA VAL A 492 -17.14 1.39 20.46
C VAL A 492 -17.86 1.66 21.76
N THR A 493 -17.17 1.87 22.89
CA THR A 493 -17.75 2.18 24.19
C THR A 493 -17.72 3.66 24.54
N HIS A 494 -16.78 4.42 24.01
CA HIS A 494 -16.69 5.85 24.27
C HIS A 494 -17.57 6.63 23.29
N SER A 495 -18.50 7.39 23.81
CA SER A 495 -19.31 8.31 23.00
C SER A 495 -18.45 9.43 22.40
N PRO A 496 -18.75 9.87 21.17
CA PRO A 496 -18.06 10.98 20.52
C PRO A 496 -18.16 12.28 21.30
#